data_6960e3743b6e41e9b6576b6057c36aaa
#
_entry.id   6960e3743b6e41e9b6576b6057c36aaa
#
_cell.length_a   1.000
_cell.length_b   1.000
_cell.length_c   1.000
_cell.angle_alpha   90.00
_cell.angle_beta   90.00
_cell.angle_gamma   90.00
#
_symmetry.space_group_name_H-M   'P 1'
#
loop_
_entity.id
_entity.type
_entity.pdbx_description
1 polymer ?
#
loop_
_entity_poly.entity_id
_entity_poly.type
_entity_poly.pdbx_seq_one_letter_code
_entity_poly.pdbx_strand_id
1 'polypeptide(L)'
;MSKFNFSTLSKMKGEMIELTASGTNQTFEAELTDVFEATINGDRWESFIVIMTIPNALEVPPEQGHYDIKHENFGVLTLFSSPNSPTELEFVICRDRVPS
;
A
#
# COMPACT_ATOMS: atom_id res chain seq x y z
N MET A 1 1.00 7.75 16.21
CA MET A 1 1.22 6.31 15.97
C MET A 1 0.49 5.88 14.73
N SER A 2 1.19 5.21 13.87
CA SER A 2 0.61 4.79 12.60
C SER A 2 -0.34 3.60 12.78
N LYS A 3 -1.48 3.67 12.11
CA LYS A 3 -2.41 2.54 12.06
C LYS A 3 -2.23 1.74 10.78
N PHE A 4 -1.16 2.02 10.04
CA PHE A 4 -0.84 1.30 8.82
C PHE A 4 -0.11 0.01 9.20
N ASN A 5 -0.87 -1.02 9.55
CA ASN A 5 -0.31 -2.29 9.95
C ASN A 5 -1.21 -3.41 9.42
N PHE A 6 -0.70 -4.63 9.51
CA PHE A 6 -1.39 -5.78 8.94
C PHE A 6 -2.81 -5.94 9.51
N SER A 7 -2.96 -5.78 10.81
CA SER A 7 -4.25 -5.97 11.45
C SER A 7 -5.28 -4.95 10.96
N THR A 8 -4.90 -3.68 10.94
CA THR A 8 -5.80 -2.63 10.48
C THR A 8 -6.15 -2.81 9.01
N LEU A 9 -5.14 -3.07 8.17
CA LEU A 9 -5.38 -3.21 6.74
C LEU A 9 -6.21 -4.43 6.41
N SER A 10 -6.06 -5.51 7.18
CA SER A 10 -6.87 -6.71 6.96
C SER A 10 -8.36 -6.42 7.13
N LYS A 11 -8.70 -5.48 7.99
CA LYS A 11 -10.09 -5.09 8.22
C LYS A 11 -10.59 -4.09 7.20
N MET A 12 -9.68 -3.55 6.38
CA MET A 12 -10.02 -2.53 5.39
C MET A 12 -10.19 -3.09 3.98
N LYS A 13 -10.15 -4.41 3.83
CA LYS A 13 -10.30 -5.01 2.49
C LYS A 13 -11.63 -4.57 1.88
N GLY A 14 -11.56 -4.13 0.64
CA GLY A 14 -12.73 -3.63 -0.07
C GLY A 14 -12.90 -2.13 -0.01
N GLU A 15 -12.09 -1.44 0.80
CA GLU A 15 -12.18 0.02 0.89
C GLU A 15 -11.31 0.68 -0.15
N MET A 16 -11.73 1.87 -0.55
CA MET A 16 -10.96 2.66 -1.52
C MET A 16 -9.94 3.51 -0.82
N ILE A 17 -8.75 3.59 -1.41
CA ILE A 17 -7.64 4.35 -0.85
C ILE A 17 -7.15 5.30 -1.93
N GLU A 18 -6.90 6.55 -1.55
CA GLU A 18 -6.41 7.55 -2.49
C GLU A 18 -4.89 7.44 -2.61
N LEU A 19 -4.41 7.40 -3.84
CA LEU A 19 -2.97 7.34 -4.11
C LEU A 19 -2.57 8.50 -5.01
N THR A 20 -1.39 9.06 -4.73
CA THR A 20 -0.80 10.10 -5.56
C THR A 20 0.61 9.68 -5.93
N ALA A 21 0.87 9.57 -7.22
CA ALA A 21 2.21 9.20 -7.71
C ALA A 21 3.14 10.38 -7.55
N SER A 22 4.26 10.17 -6.85
CA SER A 22 5.20 11.26 -6.56
C SER A 22 5.80 11.87 -7.82
N GLY A 23 6.08 11.05 -8.82
CA GLY A 23 6.76 11.54 -10.02
C GLY A 23 5.88 12.36 -10.95
N THR A 24 4.59 12.04 -11.02
CA THR A 24 3.68 12.67 -11.96
C THR A 24 2.59 13.48 -11.30
N ASN A 25 2.47 13.39 -9.98
CA ASN A 25 1.39 13.99 -9.21
C ASN A 25 0.01 13.51 -9.65
N GLN A 26 -0.04 12.35 -10.28
CA GLN A 26 -1.30 11.75 -10.70
C GLN A 26 -2.00 11.18 -9.47
N THR A 27 -3.25 11.55 -9.27
CA THR A 27 -4.04 11.07 -8.14
C THR A 27 -5.15 10.15 -8.65
N PHE A 28 -5.32 9.02 -7.99
CA PHE A 28 -6.36 8.07 -8.36
C PHE A 28 -6.72 7.24 -7.12
N GLU A 29 -7.82 6.51 -7.23
CA GLU A 29 -8.26 5.65 -6.15
C GLU A 29 -8.05 4.19 -6.51
N ALA A 30 -7.68 3.40 -5.51
CA ALA A 30 -7.51 1.96 -5.69
C ALA A 30 -8.19 1.24 -4.55
N GLU A 31 -8.69 0.05 -4.83
CA GLU A 31 -9.34 -0.78 -3.82
C GLU A 31 -8.30 -1.64 -3.13
N LEU A 32 -8.34 -1.68 -1.80
CA LEU A 32 -7.49 -2.57 -1.03
C LEU A 32 -8.04 -3.98 -1.18
N THR A 33 -7.41 -4.77 -2.05
CA THR A 33 -7.95 -6.09 -2.37
C THR A 33 -7.40 -7.21 -1.51
N ASP A 34 -6.15 -7.08 -1.07
CA ASP A 34 -5.58 -8.14 -0.24
C ASP A 34 -4.42 -7.65 0.60
N VAL A 35 -4.17 -8.36 1.68
CA VAL A 35 -3.04 -8.09 2.57
C VAL A 35 -2.51 -9.45 3.02
N PHE A 36 -1.22 -9.68 2.79
CA PHE A 36 -0.58 -10.94 3.16
C PHE A 36 0.52 -10.70 4.16
N GLU A 37 0.52 -11.49 5.22
CA GLU A 37 1.64 -11.44 6.14
C GLU A 37 2.82 -12.20 5.51
N ALA A 38 3.97 -11.54 5.45
CA ALA A 38 5.16 -12.16 4.88
C ALA A 38 5.99 -12.76 6.01
N THR A 39 6.63 -13.89 5.71
CA THR A 39 7.46 -14.57 6.70
C THR A 39 8.89 -14.04 6.60
N ILE A 40 9.36 -13.49 7.73
CA ILE A 40 10.74 -13.05 7.86
C ILE A 40 11.29 -13.67 9.12
N ASN A 41 12.54 -14.10 9.07
CA ASN A 41 13.17 -14.70 10.23
C ASN A 41 13.28 -13.70 11.37
N GLY A 42 12.84 -14.09 12.56
CA GLY A 42 12.94 -13.29 13.75
C GLY A 42 11.65 -12.57 14.11
N ASP A 43 11.48 -12.29 15.39
CA ASP A 43 10.29 -11.62 15.90
C ASP A 43 10.39 -10.11 15.83
N ARG A 44 11.53 -9.62 15.46
CA ARG A 44 11.80 -8.18 15.47
C ARG A 44 11.15 -7.43 14.33
N TRP A 45 10.96 -8.10 13.19
CA TRP A 45 10.49 -7.45 11.98
C TRP A 45 9.04 -7.74 11.70
N GLU A 46 8.33 -6.71 11.32
CA GLU A 46 6.98 -6.86 10.79
C GLU A 46 7.05 -6.70 9.27
N SER A 47 6.54 -7.69 8.56
CA SER A 47 6.55 -7.66 7.11
C SER A 47 5.22 -8.13 6.57
N PHE A 48 4.69 -7.38 5.61
CA PHE A 48 3.45 -7.77 4.96
C PHE A 48 3.40 -7.15 3.58
N ILE A 49 2.54 -7.71 2.74
CA ILE A 49 2.37 -7.28 1.36
C ILE A 49 0.95 -6.78 1.19
N VAL A 50 0.80 -5.60 0.60
CA VAL A 50 -0.50 -4.99 0.36
C VAL A 50 -0.74 -4.97 -1.15
N ILE A 51 -1.90 -5.47 -1.56
CA ILE A 51 -2.30 -5.46 -2.97
C ILE A 51 -3.46 -4.51 -3.13
N MET A 52 -3.31 -3.54 -4.04
CA MET A 52 -4.35 -2.58 -4.34
C MET A 52 -4.69 -2.68 -5.81
N THR A 53 -5.98 -2.70 -6.12
CA THR A 53 -6.46 -2.84 -7.49
C THR A 53 -7.13 -1.54 -7.93
N ILE A 54 -6.76 -1.06 -9.09
CA ILE A 54 -7.35 0.13 -9.68
C ILE A 54 -8.59 -0.33 -10.46
N PRO A 55 -9.79 0.06 -10.00
CA PRO A 55 -11.03 -0.48 -10.61
C PRO A 55 -11.25 0.01 -12.03
N ASN A 56 -10.74 1.18 -12.37
CA ASN A 56 -10.85 1.71 -13.73
C ASN A 56 -9.45 1.97 -14.26
N ALA A 57 -9.14 1.36 -15.39
CA ALA A 57 -7.82 1.51 -15.99
C ALA A 57 -7.49 2.99 -16.17
N LEU A 58 -6.28 3.37 -15.78
CA LEU A 58 -5.83 4.73 -15.92
C LEU A 58 -5.40 4.99 -17.36
N GLU A 59 -5.53 6.23 -17.79
CA GLU A 59 -5.08 6.61 -19.13
C GLU A 59 -3.59 6.37 -19.27
N VAL A 60 -2.83 6.68 -18.20
CA VAL A 60 -1.42 6.39 -18.14
C VAL A 60 -1.24 5.33 -17.04
N PRO A 61 -0.75 4.13 -17.38
CA PRO A 61 -0.59 3.08 -16.37
C PRO A 61 0.36 3.50 -15.25
N PRO A 62 0.14 3.00 -14.03
CA PRO A 62 1.02 3.33 -12.93
C PRO A 62 2.42 2.79 -13.16
N GLU A 63 3.42 3.51 -12.68
CA GLU A 63 4.81 3.12 -12.81
C GLU A 63 5.38 2.79 -11.46
N GLN A 64 6.50 2.07 -11.48
CA GLN A 64 7.24 1.79 -10.26
C GLN A 64 7.75 3.09 -9.65
N GLY A 65 7.58 3.24 -8.36
CA GLY A 65 8.03 4.45 -7.69
C GLY A 65 7.30 4.66 -6.37
N HIS A 66 7.43 5.87 -5.85
CA HIS A 66 6.81 6.22 -4.58
C HIS A 66 5.40 6.76 -4.79
N TYR A 67 4.52 6.39 -3.88
CA TYR A 67 3.12 6.81 -3.89
C TYR A 67 2.75 7.33 -2.52
N ASP A 68 2.05 8.46 -2.49
CA ASP A 68 1.46 8.95 -1.24
C ASP A 68 0.11 8.27 -1.10
N ILE A 69 -0.06 7.54 -0.01
CA ILE A 69 -1.27 6.78 0.26
C ILE A 69 -2.05 7.50 1.33
N LYS A 70 -3.31 7.80 1.05
CA LYS A 70 -4.12 8.59 1.97
C LYS A 70 -5.41 7.88 2.33
N HIS A 71 -5.68 7.77 3.62
CA HIS A 71 -6.92 7.21 4.13
C HIS A 71 -7.14 7.74 5.54
N GLU A 72 -8.40 7.93 5.91
CA GLU A 72 -8.70 8.50 7.22
C GLU A 72 -8.23 7.63 8.38
N ASN A 73 -8.10 6.32 8.17
CA ASN A 73 -7.68 5.41 9.24
C ASN A 73 -6.19 5.52 9.56
N PHE A 74 -5.36 5.93 8.61
CA PHE A 74 -3.92 5.98 8.89
C PHE A 74 -3.24 7.27 8.43
N GLY A 75 -3.99 8.21 7.87
CA GLY A 75 -3.44 9.47 7.43
C GLY A 75 -2.75 9.36 6.09
N VAL A 76 -1.62 10.00 5.95
CA VAL A 76 -0.86 10.03 4.69
C VAL A 76 0.49 9.37 4.91
N LEU A 77 0.81 8.42 4.03
CA LEU A 77 2.09 7.70 4.07
C LEU A 77 2.68 7.65 2.66
N THR A 78 3.99 7.71 2.58
CA THR A 78 4.70 7.57 1.30
C THR A 78 5.35 6.19 1.26
N LEU A 79 4.96 5.39 0.27
CA LEU A 79 5.46 4.03 0.14
C LEU A 79 5.90 3.75 -1.28
N PHE A 80 6.87 2.85 -1.42
CA PHE A 80 7.34 2.42 -2.72
C PHE A 80 6.45 1.29 -3.23
N SER A 81 6.10 1.33 -4.50
CA SER A 81 5.27 0.30 -5.10
C SER A 81 5.83 -0.16 -6.43
N SER A 82 5.65 -1.46 -6.70
CA SER A 82 5.95 -2.05 -7.99
C SER A 82 4.65 -2.55 -8.59
N PRO A 83 4.21 -2.01 -9.72
CA PRO A 83 2.97 -2.50 -10.35
C PRO A 83 3.17 -3.93 -10.87
N ASN A 84 2.18 -4.79 -10.58
CA ASN A 84 2.16 -6.14 -11.15
C ASN A 84 1.46 -6.16 -12.50
N SER A 85 0.61 -5.15 -12.74
CA SER A 85 -0.13 -5.00 -13.98
C SER A 85 -0.59 -3.56 -14.07
N PRO A 86 -1.18 -3.15 -15.20
CA PRO A 86 -1.68 -1.77 -15.32
C PRO A 86 -2.75 -1.39 -14.30
N THR A 87 -3.35 -2.38 -13.63
CA THR A 87 -4.40 -2.12 -12.66
C THR A 87 -4.11 -2.69 -11.27
N GLU A 88 -2.90 -3.19 -11.03
CA GLU A 88 -2.58 -3.78 -9.74
C GLU A 88 -1.26 -3.26 -9.21
N LEU A 89 -1.28 -2.75 -7.99
CA LEU A 89 -0.09 -2.25 -7.31
C LEU A 89 0.22 -3.12 -6.11
N GLU A 90 1.50 -3.44 -5.95
CA GLU A 90 1.97 -4.23 -4.82
C GLU A 90 2.88 -3.36 -3.96
N PHE A 91 2.60 -3.34 -2.66
CA PHE A 91 3.41 -2.62 -1.69
C PHE A 91 3.99 -3.63 -0.71
N VAL A 92 5.31 -3.70 -0.65
CA VAL A 92 5.99 -4.59 0.30
C VAL A 92 6.45 -3.75 1.47
N ILE A 93 5.93 -4.05 2.65
CA ILE A 93 6.26 -3.32 3.87
C ILE A 93 7.12 -4.20 4.75
N CYS A 94 8.26 -3.67 5.16
CA CYS A 94 9.17 -4.38 6.05
C CYS A 94 9.73 -3.35 7.02
N ARG A 95 9.42 -3.51 8.29
CA ARG A 95 9.84 -2.52 9.27
C ARG A 95 10.13 -3.19 10.61
N ASP A 96 10.85 -2.47 11.46
CA ASP A 96 11.20 -2.94 12.78
C ASP A 96 9.95 -2.96 13.64
N ARG A 97 9.64 -4.14 14.18
CA ARG A 97 8.46 -4.31 15.02
C ARG A 97 8.69 -3.73 16.41
N VAL A 98 9.92 -3.71 16.85
CA VAL A 98 10.26 -3.22 18.17
C VAL A 98 10.47 -1.72 18.11
N PRO A 99 9.68 -0.94 18.85
CA PRO A 99 9.86 0.50 18.87
C PRO A 99 11.23 0.82 19.47
N SER A 100 11.92 1.70 18.83
CA SER A 100 13.23 2.12 19.33
C SER A 100 13.12 3.36 20.19
#